data_647f5716fc518c7913a32b542d170025
#
_entry.id   647f5716fc518c7913a32b542d170025
#
_cell.length_a   1.000
_cell.length_b   1.000
_cell.length_c   1.000
_cell.angle_alpha   90.00
_cell.angle_beta   90.00
_cell.angle_gamma   90.00
#
_symmetry.space_group_name_H-M   'P 1'
#
loop_
_entity.id
_entity.type
_entity.pdbx_description
1 polymer ?
#
loop_
_entity_poly.entity_id
_entity_poly.type
_entity_poly.pdbx_seq_one_letter_code
_entity_poly.pdbx_strand_id
1 'polypeptide(L)'
;MAQALILSRPLDGLARLWRAYPRETVGFGLLAIAAAAAIGGAAHSTPELPAAKVAEVAPPAPPPMLVRDVAPDQALQINQEIPVASGPNPAAAPFRFTGNATARAQALQCLASAVYYEAGDQDENGQRAVAQVVLNRVRHPAFPASVCAVVYEGSTRATGCQFTFTCDGSLYRQPDAAGWRRAYTVAQQALNGAVYAPVGYATHYHANYVVPVWASTLAKNAIVGAHIFYRWAGAWGRPPAFTKAYSGHEANAVALRNAALAAEVATANQPTEQALKALDEIPGAEIRGVAGGRVSVRFNLDAARKASAEAPHEDYVKKFEASDNLKWTLSNQVVAADEKPLGKAPAPAATPGAATQR
;
A
#
# COMPACT_ATOMS: atom_id res chain seq x y z
N MET A 1 -60.86 5.34 27.18
CA MET A 1 -61.87 4.82 26.24
C MET A 1 -61.14 4.38 24.99
N ALA A 2 -60.91 3.08 24.84
CA ALA A 2 -60.15 2.50 23.73
C ALA A 2 -61.17 2.07 22.65
N GLN A 3 -61.04 2.56 21.43
CA GLN A 3 -61.80 2.08 20.29
C GLN A 3 -61.04 0.89 19.69
N ALA A 4 -61.61 -0.29 19.86
CA ALA A 4 -61.25 -1.51 19.17
C ALA A 4 -61.73 -1.41 17.71
N LEU A 5 -60.85 -1.27 16.75
CA LEU A 5 -61.14 -1.36 15.32
C LEU A 5 -61.37 -2.81 14.93
N ILE A 6 -62.61 -3.09 14.56
CA ILE A 6 -63.15 -4.39 14.14
C ILE A 6 -62.56 -4.77 12.77
N LEU A 7 -61.61 -5.69 12.77
CA LEU A 7 -61.06 -6.39 11.60
C LEU A 7 -61.88 -7.66 11.28
N SER A 8 -63.18 -7.50 10.97
CA SER A 8 -64.05 -8.64 10.71
C SER A 8 -64.94 -8.49 9.45
N ARG A 9 -64.33 -8.17 8.29
CA ARG A 9 -65.16 -8.05 7.05
C ARG A 9 -64.63 -8.64 5.72
N PRO A 10 -63.53 -9.32 5.57
CA PRO A 10 -63.27 -10.01 4.30
C PRO A 10 -63.88 -11.41 4.22
N LEU A 11 -64.12 -12.10 5.35
CA LEU A 11 -64.57 -13.48 5.33
C LEU A 11 -66.08 -13.61 5.04
N ASP A 12 -66.89 -12.64 5.40
CA ASP A 12 -68.34 -12.65 5.14
C ASP A 12 -68.68 -12.51 3.64
N GLY A 13 -67.85 -11.83 2.88
CA GLY A 13 -67.92 -11.70 1.42
C GLY A 13 -67.64 -13.04 0.71
N LEU A 14 -66.65 -13.76 1.14
CA LEU A 14 -66.25 -15.07 0.61
C LEU A 14 -67.36 -16.13 0.93
N ALA A 15 -67.88 -16.09 2.14
CA ALA A 15 -69.01 -17.00 2.53
C ALA A 15 -70.27 -16.78 1.74
N ARG A 16 -70.57 -15.54 1.34
CA ARG A 16 -71.72 -15.23 0.46
C ARG A 16 -71.53 -15.72 -0.97
N LEU A 17 -70.31 -15.52 -1.53
CA LEU A 17 -69.91 -16.02 -2.86
C LEU A 17 -69.91 -17.53 -2.92
N TRP A 18 -69.40 -18.20 -1.89
CA TRP A 18 -69.52 -19.66 -1.77
C TRP A 18 -70.91 -20.20 -1.83
N ARG A 19 -71.90 -19.56 -1.14
CA ARG A 19 -73.30 -19.98 -1.13
C ARG A 19 -73.96 -19.68 -2.46
N ALA A 20 -73.62 -18.62 -3.16
CA ALA A 20 -74.23 -18.22 -4.42
C ALA A 20 -73.67 -18.99 -5.63
N TYR A 21 -72.37 -19.27 -5.62
CA TYR A 21 -71.65 -19.87 -6.77
C TYR A 21 -70.61 -20.91 -6.31
N PRO A 22 -71.06 -22.07 -5.80
CA PRO A 22 -70.16 -23.02 -5.15
C PRO A 22 -69.17 -23.65 -6.10
N ARG A 23 -69.50 -23.88 -7.36
CA ARG A 23 -68.64 -24.51 -8.35
C ARG A 23 -67.58 -23.57 -8.86
N GLU A 24 -67.94 -22.33 -9.11
CA GLU A 24 -67.03 -21.27 -9.56
C GLU A 24 -66.03 -20.88 -8.46
N THR A 25 -66.50 -20.79 -7.19
CA THR A 25 -65.61 -20.46 -6.05
C THR A 25 -64.57 -21.55 -5.79
N VAL A 26 -64.91 -22.83 -5.96
CA VAL A 26 -64.01 -23.95 -5.86
C VAL A 26 -62.99 -23.85 -7.02
N GLY A 27 -63.46 -23.58 -8.25
CA GLY A 27 -62.57 -23.44 -9.41
C GLY A 27 -61.54 -22.31 -9.26
N PHE A 28 -62.01 -21.12 -8.82
CA PHE A 28 -61.11 -19.99 -8.57
C PHE A 28 -60.17 -20.23 -7.38
N GLY A 29 -60.61 -20.90 -6.33
CA GLY A 29 -59.79 -21.30 -5.19
C GLY A 29 -58.67 -22.25 -5.58
N LEU A 30 -58.97 -23.26 -6.38
CA LEU A 30 -57.96 -24.20 -6.91
C LEU A 30 -56.95 -23.52 -7.84
N LEU A 31 -57.42 -22.60 -8.70
CA LEU A 31 -56.58 -21.80 -9.59
C LEU A 31 -55.63 -20.88 -8.77
N ALA A 32 -56.11 -20.24 -7.71
CA ALA A 32 -55.30 -19.39 -6.82
C ALA A 32 -54.26 -20.21 -6.06
N ILE A 33 -54.58 -21.42 -5.59
CA ILE A 33 -53.65 -22.32 -4.94
C ILE A 33 -52.59 -22.81 -5.94
N ALA A 34 -52.99 -23.17 -7.17
CA ALA A 34 -52.07 -23.59 -8.22
C ALA A 34 -51.09 -22.44 -8.63
N ALA A 35 -51.60 -21.21 -8.73
CA ALA A 35 -50.80 -20.03 -9.00
C ALA A 35 -49.82 -19.72 -7.85
N ALA A 36 -50.26 -19.83 -6.61
CA ALA A 36 -49.38 -19.64 -5.45
C ALA A 36 -48.32 -20.73 -5.34
N ALA A 37 -48.65 -21.98 -5.67
CA ALA A 37 -47.68 -23.08 -5.74
C ALA A 37 -46.68 -22.90 -6.87
N ALA A 38 -47.10 -22.40 -8.05
CA ALA A 38 -46.21 -22.10 -9.16
C ALA A 38 -45.24 -20.95 -8.86
N ILE A 39 -45.70 -19.88 -8.19
CA ILE A 39 -44.86 -18.76 -7.77
C ILE A 39 -43.94 -19.19 -6.63
N GLY A 40 -44.40 -19.97 -5.67
CA GLY A 40 -43.56 -20.51 -4.59
C GLY A 40 -42.50 -21.50 -5.08
N GLY A 41 -42.87 -22.35 -6.07
CA GLY A 41 -41.93 -23.28 -6.70
C GLY A 41 -40.85 -22.58 -7.56
N ALA A 42 -41.21 -21.52 -8.26
CA ALA A 42 -40.26 -20.72 -9.02
C ALA A 42 -39.26 -19.94 -8.13
N ALA A 43 -39.68 -19.55 -6.93
CA ALA A 43 -38.78 -18.87 -5.98
C ALA A 43 -37.75 -19.81 -5.33
N HIS A 44 -37.99 -21.14 -5.37
CA HIS A 44 -37.07 -22.15 -4.78
C HIS A 44 -36.23 -22.89 -5.80
N SER A 45 -36.43 -22.64 -7.09
CA SER A 45 -35.71 -23.25 -8.20
C SER A 45 -34.96 -22.25 -9.09
N THR A 46 -34.41 -21.16 -8.49
CA THR A 46 -33.30 -20.51 -9.16
C THR A 46 -32.19 -21.54 -9.21
N PRO A 47 -31.76 -22.04 -10.40
CA PRO A 47 -30.55 -22.83 -10.47
C PRO A 47 -29.46 -21.91 -9.89
N GLU A 48 -28.91 -22.28 -8.73
CA GLU A 48 -27.69 -21.75 -8.25
C GLU A 48 -26.68 -22.11 -9.33
N LEU A 49 -26.48 -21.19 -10.28
CA LEU A 49 -25.36 -21.25 -11.20
C LEU A 49 -24.16 -21.48 -10.28
N PRO A 50 -23.39 -22.58 -10.46
CA PRO A 50 -22.21 -22.79 -9.66
C PRO A 50 -21.48 -21.47 -9.75
N ALA A 51 -21.28 -20.81 -8.60
CA ALA A 51 -20.49 -19.61 -8.53
C ALA A 51 -19.20 -19.98 -9.24
N ALA A 52 -19.06 -19.51 -10.47
CA ALA A 52 -17.80 -19.68 -11.20
C ALA A 52 -16.79 -19.18 -10.17
N LYS A 53 -15.95 -20.07 -9.67
CA LYS A 53 -14.79 -19.66 -8.87
C LYS A 53 -14.07 -18.72 -9.81
N VAL A 54 -14.36 -17.43 -9.67
CA VAL A 54 -13.53 -16.38 -10.25
C VAL A 54 -12.16 -16.77 -9.76
N ALA A 55 -11.32 -17.24 -10.68
CA ALA A 55 -9.95 -17.61 -10.35
C ALA A 55 -9.45 -16.42 -9.55
N GLU A 56 -9.13 -16.65 -8.29
CA GLU A 56 -8.67 -15.60 -7.37
C GLU A 56 -7.37 -15.10 -8.00
N VAL A 57 -7.49 -14.02 -8.76
CA VAL A 57 -6.35 -13.40 -9.42
C VAL A 57 -5.43 -12.97 -8.30
N ALA A 58 -4.24 -13.54 -8.25
CA ALA A 58 -3.25 -13.18 -7.24
C ALA A 58 -3.02 -11.66 -7.26
N PRO A 59 -2.86 -11.03 -6.09
CA PRO A 59 -2.53 -9.61 -6.03
C PRO A 59 -1.22 -9.36 -6.78
N PRO A 60 -1.08 -8.21 -7.47
CA PRO A 60 0.15 -7.87 -8.15
C PRO A 60 1.30 -7.81 -7.14
N ALA A 61 2.45 -8.33 -7.51
CA ALA A 61 3.66 -8.15 -6.71
C ALA A 61 4.00 -6.65 -6.62
N PRO A 62 4.47 -6.16 -5.45
CA PRO A 62 4.98 -4.80 -5.36
C PRO A 62 6.08 -4.57 -6.39
N PRO A 63 6.05 -3.44 -7.13
CA PRO A 63 7.06 -3.16 -8.15
C PRO A 63 8.44 -2.95 -7.49
N PRO A 64 9.54 -3.30 -8.19
CA PRO A 64 10.89 -3.12 -7.66
C PRO A 64 11.22 -1.65 -7.44
N MET A 65 11.98 -1.34 -6.39
CA MET A 65 12.38 0.02 -6.00
C MET A 65 13.56 0.55 -6.83
N LEU A 66 13.52 0.35 -8.14
CA LEU A 66 14.52 0.88 -9.05
C LEU A 66 14.23 2.36 -9.35
N VAL A 67 15.24 3.21 -9.29
CA VAL A 67 15.14 4.63 -9.63
C VAL A 67 15.96 4.94 -10.89
N ARG A 68 15.50 5.93 -11.68
CA ARG A 68 16.26 6.44 -12.82
C ARG A 68 17.45 7.25 -12.32
N ASP A 69 18.58 7.10 -12.98
CA ASP A 69 19.77 7.92 -12.74
C ASP A 69 19.58 9.29 -13.41
N VAL A 70 18.89 10.18 -12.73
CA VAL A 70 18.66 11.58 -13.17
C VAL A 70 18.95 12.54 -12.03
N ALA A 71 19.39 13.75 -12.36
CA ALA A 71 19.63 14.78 -11.36
C ALA A 71 18.32 15.18 -10.65
N PRO A 72 18.37 15.61 -9.37
CA PRO A 72 17.19 15.95 -8.58
C PRO A 72 16.28 17.01 -9.22
N ASP A 73 16.83 18.01 -9.89
CA ASP A 73 16.12 19.05 -10.61
C ASP A 73 15.37 18.49 -11.83
N GLN A 74 16.01 17.60 -12.58
CA GLN A 74 15.37 16.87 -13.69
C GLN A 74 14.27 15.94 -13.17
N ALA A 75 14.49 15.26 -12.04
CA ALA A 75 13.48 14.43 -11.41
C ALA A 75 12.23 15.24 -11.02
N LEU A 76 12.41 16.43 -10.46
CA LEU A 76 11.31 17.35 -10.15
C LEU A 76 10.50 17.69 -11.40
N GLN A 77 11.15 18.03 -12.53
CA GLN A 77 10.49 18.35 -13.80
C GLN A 77 9.70 17.14 -14.33
N ILE A 78 10.35 15.98 -14.43
CA ILE A 78 9.71 14.74 -14.89
C ILE A 78 8.48 14.41 -14.03
N ASN A 79 8.60 14.55 -12.73
CA ASN A 79 7.52 14.27 -11.81
C ASN A 79 6.37 15.29 -11.91
N GLN A 80 6.64 16.55 -12.25
CA GLN A 80 5.61 17.56 -12.49
C GLN A 80 4.84 17.31 -13.78
N GLU A 81 5.48 16.80 -14.81
CA GLU A 81 4.86 16.47 -16.10
C GLU A 81 3.88 15.30 -16.02
N ILE A 82 4.09 14.37 -15.06
CA ILE A 82 3.15 13.27 -14.84
C ILE A 82 1.89 13.81 -14.15
N PRO A 83 0.72 13.79 -14.80
CA PRO A 83 -0.49 14.32 -14.19
C PRO A 83 -0.99 13.45 -13.04
N VAL A 84 -1.67 14.08 -12.09
CA VAL A 84 -2.48 13.33 -11.10
C VAL A 84 -3.60 12.62 -11.86
N ALA A 85 -3.83 11.35 -11.56
CA ALA A 85 -4.84 10.54 -12.23
C ALA A 85 -6.22 11.18 -12.10
N SER A 86 -6.91 11.31 -13.22
CA SER A 86 -8.29 11.76 -13.26
C SER A 86 -9.23 10.72 -12.65
N GLY A 87 -10.30 11.18 -12.05
CA GLY A 87 -11.35 10.32 -11.48
C GLY A 87 -11.37 10.30 -9.94
N PRO A 88 -12.27 9.51 -9.36
CA PRO A 88 -12.49 9.53 -7.90
C PRO A 88 -11.26 9.07 -7.13
N ASN A 89 -10.89 9.83 -6.11
CA ASN A 89 -9.92 9.47 -5.08
C ASN A 89 -10.63 9.41 -3.72
N PRO A 90 -11.42 8.35 -3.45
CA PRO A 90 -12.15 8.24 -2.19
C PRO A 90 -11.18 8.09 -1.02
N ALA A 91 -11.54 8.65 0.13
CA ALA A 91 -10.83 8.44 1.38
C ALA A 91 -10.78 6.94 1.72
N ALA A 92 -9.64 6.48 2.25
CA ALA A 92 -9.56 5.13 2.78
C ALA A 92 -10.54 4.96 3.97
N ALA A 93 -11.03 3.76 4.18
CA ALA A 93 -11.82 3.49 5.37
C ALA A 93 -10.94 3.57 6.63
N PRO A 94 -11.46 3.99 7.79
CA PRO A 94 -10.72 4.00 9.05
C PRO A 94 -10.08 2.64 9.35
N PHE A 95 -8.85 2.67 9.83
CA PHE A 95 -8.18 1.46 10.28
C PHE A 95 -8.81 0.98 11.59
N ARG A 96 -9.12 -0.32 11.66
CA ARG A 96 -9.67 -0.95 12.87
C ARG A 96 -8.62 -1.84 13.48
N PHE A 97 -8.05 -1.37 14.57
CA PHE A 97 -7.09 -2.16 15.35
C PHE A 97 -7.84 -3.19 16.21
N THR A 98 -7.53 -4.46 16.06
CA THR A 98 -8.19 -5.59 16.75
C THR A 98 -7.24 -6.40 17.65
N GLY A 99 -5.99 -5.96 17.84
CA GLY A 99 -5.01 -6.62 18.68
C GLY A 99 -5.15 -6.29 20.16
N ASN A 100 -4.41 -7.02 21.00
CA ASN A 100 -4.27 -6.74 22.43
C ASN A 100 -3.37 -5.51 22.71
N ALA A 101 -3.19 -5.15 23.97
CA ALA A 101 -2.39 -4.00 24.38
C ALA A 101 -0.91 -4.10 23.94
N THR A 102 -0.33 -5.31 24.02
CA THR A 102 1.04 -5.56 23.57
C THR A 102 1.18 -5.36 22.06
N ALA A 103 0.31 -5.96 21.27
CA ALA A 103 0.29 -5.74 19.82
C ALA A 103 0.11 -4.27 19.48
N ARG A 104 -0.74 -3.56 20.22
CA ARG A 104 -0.94 -2.12 20.02
C ARG A 104 0.34 -1.32 20.27
N ALA A 105 1.07 -1.63 21.33
CA ALA A 105 2.32 -0.94 21.64
C ALA A 105 3.37 -1.20 20.54
N GLN A 106 3.48 -2.43 20.03
CA GLN A 106 4.38 -2.78 18.94
C GLN A 106 3.99 -2.07 17.63
N ALA A 107 2.71 -2.13 17.24
CA ALA A 107 2.20 -1.45 16.06
C ALA A 107 2.49 0.06 16.10
N LEU A 108 2.26 0.69 17.27
CA LEU A 108 2.49 2.11 17.48
C LEU A 108 3.98 2.45 17.34
N GLN A 109 4.86 1.64 17.91
CA GLN A 109 6.31 1.81 17.79
C GLN A 109 6.77 1.70 16.33
N CYS A 110 6.31 0.68 15.60
CA CYS A 110 6.67 0.50 14.20
C CYS A 110 6.13 1.61 13.30
N LEU A 111 4.85 1.99 13.49
CA LEU A 111 4.25 3.06 12.68
C LEU A 111 4.91 4.42 12.97
N ALA A 112 5.21 4.72 14.24
CA ALA A 112 5.93 5.93 14.62
C ALA A 112 7.34 5.97 14.01
N SER A 113 8.03 4.83 13.95
CA SER A 113 9.33 4.73 13.27
C SER A 113 9.21 5.07 11.78
N ALA A 114 8.23 4.50 11.08
CA ALA A 114 8.01 4.81 9.67
C ALA A 114 7.70 6.31 9.47
N VAL A 115 6.81 6.88 10.27
CA VAL A 115 6.48 8.30 10.19
C VAL A 115 7.68 9.20 10.48
N TYR A 116 8.47 8.85 11.51
CA TYR A 116 9.63 9.63 11.91
C TYR A 116 10.74 9.64 10.84
N TYR A 117 11.15 8.46 10.38
CA TYR A 117 12.28 8.35 9.46
C TYR A 117 11.93 8.77 8.04
N GLU A 118 10.68 8.61 7.62
CA GLU A 118 10.25 8.95 6.26
C GLU A 118 9.74 10.40 6.12
N ALA A 119 9.13 10.96 7.16
CA ALA A 119 8.49 12.27 7.09
C ALA A 119 8.72 13.14 8.34
N GLY A 120 9.74 12.86 9.14
CA GLY A 120 10.00 13.58 10.39
C GLY A 120 10.32 15.06 10.21
N ASP A 121 10.82 15.45 9.04
CA ASP A 121 11.13 16.83 8.63
C ASP A 121 9.98 17.50 7.86
N GLN A 122 8.89 16.79 7.56
CA GLN A 122 7.70 17.33 6.93
C GLN A 122 6.68 17.83 7.95
N ASP A 123 5.69 18.57 7.45
CA ASP A 123 4.55 18.98 8.23
C ASP A 123 3.69 17.76 8.66
N GLU A 124 2.68 18.03 9.47
CA GLU A 124 1.77 16.99 9.97
C GLU A 124 1.03 16.26 8.84
N ASN A 125 0.75 16.93 7.71
CA ASN A 125 0.10 16.33 6.55
C ASN A 125 1.00 15.29 5.88
N GLY A 126 2.29 15.58 5.70
CA GLY A 126 3.27 14.63 5.20
C GLY A 126 3.39 13.40 6.10
N GLN A 127 3.42 13.61 7.41
CA GLN A 127 3.47 12.53 8.40
C GLN A 127 2.20 11.66 8.38
N ARG A 128 1.02 12.28 8.31
CA ARG A 128 -0.28 11.58 8.19
C ARG A 128 -0.39 10.79 6.89
N ALA A 129 0.15 11.32 5.81
CA ALA A 129 0.15 10.66 4.51
C ALA A 129 0.97 9.35 4.54
N VAL A 130 2.16 9.36 5.14
CA VAL A 130 2.99 8.15 5.33
C VAL A 130 2.28 7.14 6.22
N ALA A 131 1.71 7.56 7.35
CA ALA A 131 0.94 6.67 8.23
C ALA A 131 -0.22 6.01 7.49
N GLN A 132 -0.96 6.78 6.66
CA GLN A 132 -2.07 6.25 5.87
C GLN A 132 -1.60 5.18 4.88
N VAL A 133 -0.48 5.37 4.21
CA VAL A 133 0.08 4.37 3.27
C VAL A 133 0.41 3.08 3.99
N VAL A 134 1.07 3.13 5.15
CA VAL A 134 1.36 1.91 5.94
C VAL A 134 0.08 1.16 6.26
N LEU A 135 -0.96 1.84 6.74
CA LEU A 135 -2.24 1.21 7.10
C LEU A 135 -3.03 0.70 5.87
N ASN A 136 -2.92 1.38 4.73
CA ASN A 136 -3.44 0.89 3.46
C ASN A 136 -2.76 -0.42 3.05
N ARG A 137 -1.43 -0.51 3.17
CA ARG A 137 -0.67 -1.74 2.89
C ARG A 137 -1.13 -2.90 3.78
N VAL A 138 -1.28 -2.69 5.09
CA VAL A 138 -1.78 -3.73 6.00
C VAL A 138 -3.10 -4.33 5.53
N ARG A 139 -3.96 -3.53 4.88
CA ARG A 139 -5.29 -3.94 4.40
C ARG A 139 -5.30 -4.46 2.97
N HIS A 140 -4.20 -4.32 2.23
CA HIS A 140 -4.10 -4.78 0.85
C HIS A 140 -3.47 -6.18 0.80
N PRO A 141 -4.00 -7.14 0.00
CA PRO A 141 -3.52 -8.53 -0.02
C PRO A 141 -2.07 -8.68 -0.48
N ALA A 142 -1.53 -7.74 -1.26
CA ALA A 142 -0.14 -7.75 -1.73
C ALA A 142 0.91 -7.49 -0.62
N PHE A 143 0.52 -7.08 0.58
CA PHE A 143 1.42 -6.72 1.67
C PHE A 143 1.14 -7.54 2.93
N PRO A 144 2.05 -7.57 3.92
CA PRO A 144 1.81 -8.23 5.21
C PRO A 144 0.58 -7.70 5.95
N ALA A 145 -0.02 -8.53 6.82
CA ALA A 145 -1.24 -8.20 7.55
C ALA A 145 -0.99 -7.53 8.91
N SER A 146 0.22 -7.06 9.20
CA SER A 146 0.54 -6.35 10.43
C SER A 146 1.42 -5.13 10.15
N VAL A 147 1.38 -4.15 11.05
CA VAL A 147 2.08 -2.88 10.87
C VAL A 147 3.59 -3.08 10.88
N CYS A 148 4.11 -3.80 11.86
CA CYS A 148 5.54 -4.06 11.96
C CYS A 148 6.07 -4.89 10.78
N ALA A 149 5.29 -5.87 10.30
CA ALA A 149 5.69 -6.66 9.14
C ALA A 149 5.71 -5.83 7.86
N VAL A 150 4.80 -4.86 7.67
CA VAL A 150 4.85 -3.90 6.56
C VAL A 150 6.06 -2.98 6.68
N VAL A 151 6.34 -2.44 7.86
CA VAL A 151 7.42 -1.46 8.06
C VAL A 151 8.80 -2.11 7.91
N TYR A 152 8.99 -3.31 8.43
CA TYR A 152 10.27 -4.04 8.39
C TYR A 152 10.34 -5.09 7.28
N GLU A 153 9.41 -5.03 6.32
CA GLU A 153 9.44 -5.95 5.18
C GLU A 153 10.77 -5.83 4.43
N GLY A 154 11.47 -6.95 4.29
CA GLY A 154 12.75 -7.01 3.60
C GLY A 154 13.95 -6.47 4.38
N SER A 155 13.80 -5.93 5.58
CA SER A 155 14.87 -5.29 6.36
C SER A 155 16.06 -6.21 6.72
N THR A 156 15.86 -7.53 6.70
CA THR A 156 16.91 -8.52 6.95
C THR A 156 17.50 -9.14 5.69
N ARG A 157 17.04 -8.72 4.51
CA ARG A 157 17.60 -9.17 3.24
C ARG A 157 18.80 -8.30 2.88
N ALA A 158 19.72 -8.85 2.11
CA ALA A 158 20.86 -8.08 1.59
C ALA A 158 20.40 -6.87 0.75
N THR A 159 19.18 -6.94 0.20
CA THR A 159 18.57 -5.92 -0.63
C THR A 159 17.05 -5.98 -0.49
N GLY A 160 16.35 -4.86 -0.66
CA GLY A 160 14.89 -4.88 -0.79
C GLY A 160 14.09 -4.55 0.46
N CYS A 161 14.59 -3.66 1.31
CA CYS A 161 13.79 -3.07 2.39
C CYS A 161 12.64 -2.25 1.81
N GLN A 162 11.45 -2.50 2.32
CA GLN A 162 10.26 -1.75 1.92
C GLN A 162 10.33 -0.28 2.33
N PHE A 163 11.00 -0.01 3.44
CA PHE A 163 11.33 1.33 3.93
C PHE A 163 12.85 1.44 4.07
N THR A 164 13.44 2.37 3.34
CA THR A 164 14.90 2.50 3.23
C THR A 164 15.58 2.72 4.58
N PHE A 165 14.94 3.42 5.49
CA PHE A 165 15.48 3.68 6.83
C PHE A 165 15.79 2.40 7.63
N THR A 166 15.20 1.25 7.25
CA THR A 166 15.44 -0.03 7.92
C THR A 166 16.72 -0.71 7.46
N CYS A 167 17.44 -0.15 6.45
CA CYS A 167 18.64 -0.74 5.87
C CYS A 167 19.65 0.27 5.28
N ASP A 168 19.51 1.59 5.55
CA ASP A 168 20.38 2.66 5.04
C ASP A 168 21.23 3.33 6.12
N GLY A 169 21.31 2.72 7.30
CA GLY A 169 22.01 3.29 8.45
C GLY A 169 21.20 4.28 9.26
N SER A 170 20.01 4.65 8.83
CA SER A 170 19.16 5.61 9.57
C SER A 170 18.83 5.14 10.97
N LEU A 171 18.71 3.83 11.19
CA LEU A 171 18.42 3.25 12.50
C LEU A 171 19.55 3.42 13.53
N TYR A 172 20.80 3.74 13.12
CA TYR A 172 21.86 4.08 14.06
C TYR A 172 21.67 5.46 14.69
N ARG A 173 20.93 6.35 14.04
CA ARG A 173 20.63 7.67 14.58
C ARG A 173 19.50 7.58 15.61
N GLN A 174 19.76 8.12 16.80
CA GLN A 174 18.71 8.26 17.80
C GLN A 174 17.72 9.33 17.34
N PRO A 175 16.40 9.08 17.39
CA PRO A 175 15.40 10.09 17.14
C PRO A 175 15.50 11.26 18.11
N ASP A 176 15.34 12.50 17.61
CA ASP A 176 15.15 13.63 18.49
C ASP A 176 13.79 13.54 19.20
N ALA A 177 13.75 13.98 20.46
CA ALA A 177 12.58 13.79 21.30
C ALA A 177 11.32 14.54 20.81
N ALA A 178 11.49 15.70 20.15
CA ALA A 178 10.34 16.48 19.66
C ALA A 178 9.76 15.86 18.38
N GLY A 179 10.62 15.52 17.41
CA GLY A 179 10.22 14.84 16.19
C GLY A 179 9.57 13.49 16.48
N TRP A 180 10.16 12.71 17.39
CA TRP A 180 9.58 11.44 17.80
C TRP A 180 8.18 11.59 18.41
N ARG A 181 7.98 12.58 19.30
CA ARG A 181 6.64 12.83 19.87
C ARG A 181 5.61 13.18 18.80
N ARG A 182 5.97 14.00 17.80
CA ARG A 182 5.07 14.32 16.68
C ARG A 182 4.70 13.06 15.90
N ALA A 183 5.70 12.28 15.47
CA ALA A 183 5.49 11.04 14.73
C ALA A 183 4.65 10.03 15.53
N TYR A 184 4.92 9.89 16.82
CA TYR A 184 4.18 9.02 17.72
C TYR A 184 2.70 9.44 17.85
N THR A 185 2.43 10.75 17.97
CA THR A 185 1.06 11.28 18.03
C THR A 185 0.29 10.99 16.74
N VAL A 186 0.92 11.21 15.57
CA VAL A 186 0.31 10.90 14.27
C VAL A 186 0.04 9.40 14.15
N ALA A 187 0.99 8.55 14.52
CA ALA A 187 0.83 7.09 14.50
C ALA A 187 -0.31 6.64 15.43
N GLN A 188 -0.42 7.23 16.62
CA GLN A 188 -1.49 6.94 17.57
C GLN A 188 -2.87 7.33 17.00
N GLN A 189 -2.99 8.51 16.41
CA GLN A 189 -4.22 8.96 15.77
C GLN A 189 -4.64 8.02 14.63
N ALA A 190 -3.69 7.64 13.77
CA ALA A 190 -3.93 6.74 12.64
C ALA A 190 -4.41 5.36 13.11
N LEU A 191 -3.76 4.76 14.12
CA LEU A 191 -4.20 3.50 14.74
C LEU A 191 -5.55 3.61 15.47
N ASN A 192 -5.96 4.82 15.85
CA ASN A 192 -7.30 5.10 16.39
C ASN A 192 -8.35 5.34 15.30
N GLY A 193 -8.00 5.18 14.04
CA GLY A 193 -8.91 5.28 12.92
C GLY A 193 -8.94 6.67 12.26
N ALA A 194 -8.04 7.59 12.61
CA ALA A 194 -7.90 8.83 11.85
C ALA A 194 -7.46 8.52 10.41
N VAL A 195 -8.11 9.16 9.44
CA VAL A 195 -7.88 8.97 8.01
C VAL A 195 -7.32 10.24 7.40
N TYR A 196 -6.25 10.10 6.63
CA TYR A 196 -5.76 11.18 5.80
C TYR A 196 -6.29 11.04 4.37
N ALA A 197 -7.44 11.67 4.13
CA ALA A 197 -8.21 11.55 2.89
C ALA A 197 -7.45 11.89 1.59
N PRO A 198 -6.56 12.91 1.54
CA PRO A 198 -5.90 13.30 0.29
C PRO A 198 -5.15 12.18 -0.42
N VAL A 199 -4.53 11.25 0.29
CA VAL A 199 -3.81 10.12 -0.33
C VAL A 199 -4.71 8.93 -0.65
N GLY A 200 -5.96 8.91 -0.20
CA GLY A 200 -6.92 7.85 -0.49
C GLY A 200 -6.36 6.45 -0.23
N TYR A 201 -6.43 5.59 -1.24
CA TYR A 201 -5.93 4.22 -1.21
C TYR A 201 -4.49 4.08 -1.75
N ALA A 202 -3.66 5.11 -1.62
CA ALA A 202 -2.25 5.01 -1.99
C ALA A 202 -1.53 3.93 -1.18
N THR A 203 -0.69 3.17 -1.87
CA THR A 203 0.17 2.11 -1.30
C THR A 203 1.65 2.32 -1.62
N HIS A 204 1.95 3.25 -2.52
CA HIS A 204 3.30 3.59 -2.94
C HIS A 204 3.50 5.09 -2.84
N TYR A 205 4.73 5.50 -2.58
CA TYR A 205 5.16 6.88 -2.66
C TYR A 205 6.67 6.95 -2.90
N HIS A 206 7.13 8.09 -3.34
CA HIS A 206 8.53 8.42 -3.43
C HIS A 206 8.73 9.93 -3.22
N ALA A 207 9.95 10.32 -2.91
CA ALA A 207 10.32 11.72 -2.84
C ALA A 207 10.27 12.37 -4.24
N ASN A 208 9.83 13.60 -4.34
CA ASN A 208 9.62 14.30 -5.62
C ASN A 208 10.91 14.54 -6.42
N TYR A 209 12.09 14.40 -5.79
CA TYR A 209 13.40 14.55 -6.41
C TYR A 209 14.03 13.22 -6.88
N VAL A 210 13.27 12.12 -6.90
CA VAL A 210 13.65 10.85 -7.52
C VAL A 210 12.57 10.37 -8.49
N VAL A 211 12.92 9.54 -9.47
CA VAL A 211 11.98 8.98 -10.43
C VAL A 211 12.08 7.46 -10.42
N PRO A 212 11.27 6.76 -9.63
CA PRO A 212 11.21 5.30 -9.69
C PRO A 212 10.70 4.81 -11.04
N VAL A 213 11.26 3.70 -11.54
CA VAL A 213 10.84 3.13 -12.84
C VAL A 213 9.36 2.70 -12.84
N TRP A 214 8.84 2.33 -11.67
CA TRP A 214 7.44 1.93 -11.51
C TRP A 214 6.45 3.12 -11.50
N ALA A 215 6.91 4.38 -11.37
CA ALA A 215 6.02 5.52 -11.25
C ALA A 215 5.05 5.65 -12.44
N SER A 216 5.48 5.25 -13.64
CA SER A 216 4.65 5.26 -14.85
C SER A 216 3.63 4.11 -14.93
N THR A 217 3.75 3.07 -14.09
CA THR A 217 2.85 1.91 -14.10
C THR A 217 1.72 2.03 -13.07
N LEU A 218 1.84 2.97 -12.15
CA LEU A 218 0.86 3.24 -11.10
C LEU A 218 0.11 4.54 -11.36
N ALA A 219 -1.06 4.67 -10.75
CA ALA A 219 -1.83 5.91 -10.84
C ALA A 219 -1.33 6.91 -9.79
N LYS A 220 -0.78 8.03 -10.25
CA LYS A 220 -0.40 9.15 -9.38
C LYS A 220 -1.65 9.70 -8.70
N ASN A 221 -1.68 9.69 -7.39
CA ASN A 221 -2.89 9.90 -6.60
C ASN A 221 -2.93 11.27 -5.93
N ALA A 222 -1.80 11.67 -5.33
CA ALA A 222 -1.67 12.93 -4.63
C ALA A 222 -0.21 13.37 -4.54
N ILE A 223 0.01 14.65 -4.26
CA ILE A 223 1.29 15.23 -3.88
C ILE A 223 1.08 15.86 -2.51
N VAL A 224 1.90 15.47 -1.53
CA VAL A 224 1.86 16.02 -0.17
C VAL A 224 3.29 16.27 0.28
N GLY A 225 3.62 17.53 0.54
CA GLY A 225 4.99 17.91 0.88
C GLY A 225 5.99 17.50 -0.20
N ALA A 226 7.05 16.84 0.20
CA ALA A 226 8.07 16.33 -0.70
C ALA A 226 7.74 14.95 -1.30
N HIS A 227 6.59 14.38 -1.01
CA HIS A 227 6.22 13.04 -1.47
C HIS A 227 5.12 13.06 -2.52
N ILE A 228 5.24 12.12 -3.48
CA ILE A 228 4.25 11.83 -4.50
C ILE A 228 3.68 10.44 -4.23
N PHE A 229 2.37 10.36 -4.11
CA PHE A 229 1.64 9.15 -3.70
C PHE A 229 0.95 8.49 -4.88
N TYR A 230 0.97 7.16 -4.90
CA TYR A 230 0.43 6.35 -5.99
C TYR A 230 -0.43 5.21 -5.44
N ARG A 231 -1.43 4.84 -6.21
CA ARG A 231 -2.22 3.63 -6.01
C ARG A 231 -2.05 2.69 -7.20
N TRP A 232 -2.33 1.42 -7.02
CA TRP A 232 -2.41 0.47 -8.11
C TRP A 232 -3.37 0.98 -9.20
N ALA A 233 -3.04 0.70 -10.45
CA ALA A 233 -3.97 0.89 -11.55
C ALA A 233 -5.12 -0.15 -11.47
N GLY A 234 -6.29 0.17 -12.02
CA GLY A 234 -7.41 -0.76 -12.11
C GLY A 234 -8.01 -1.16 -10.76
N ALA A 235 -8.46 -2.41 -10.65
CA ALA A 235 -9.21 -2.93 -9.50
C ALA A 235 -8.40 -2.95 -8.20
N TRP A 236 -7.11 -3.28 -8.28
CA TRP A 236 -6.23 -3.38 -7.12
C TRP A 236 -5.97 -2.05 -6.39
N GLY A 237 -6.16 -0.92 -7.07
CA GLY A 237 -6.07 0.40 -6.44
C GLY A 237 -7.41 0.96 -5.93
N ARG A 238 -8.47 0.16 -5.94
CA ARG A 238 -9.83 0.59 -5.55
C ARG A 238 -10.24 0.02 -4.19
N PRO A 239 -11.24 0.63 -3.50
CA PRO A 239 -11.67 0.21 -2.18
C PRO A 239 -11.90 -1.29 -1.99
N PRO A 240 -12.50 -2.05 -2.95
CA PRO A 240 -12.74 -3.48 -2.78
C PRO A 240 -11.47 -4.35 -2.64
N ALA A 241 -10.30 -3.87 -3.06
CA ALA A 241 -9.05 -4.60 -2.87
C ALA A 241 -8.50 -4.51 -1.44
N PHE A 242 -8.98 -3.56 -0.62
CA PHE A 242 -8.46 -3.28 0.71
C PHE A 242 -9.29 -3.96 1.81
N THR A 243 -9.51 -5.25 1.65
CA THR A 243 -10.38 -6.07 2.54
C THR A 243 -9.62 -6.99 3.48
N LYS A 244 -8.29 -7.06 3.35
CA LYS A 244 -7.47 -7.90 4.21
C LYS A 244 -7.62 -7.48 5.67
N ALA A 245 -7.92 -8.47 6.52
CA ALA A 245 -8.02 -8.23 7.96
C ALA A 245 -6.63 -8.02 8.56
N TYR A 246 -6.55 -7.10 9.53
CA TYR A 246 -5.38 -7.00 10.40
C TYR A 246 -5.19 -8.31 11.18
N SER A 247 -3.96 -8.79 11.29
CA SER A 247 -3.66 -10.10 11.90
C SER A 247 -3.99 -10.20 13.40
N GLY A 248 -4.17 -9.06 14.09
CA GLY A 248 -4.31 -9.01 15.54
C GLY A 248 -2.98 -9.17 16.31
N HIS A 249 -1.89 -9.45 15.61
CA HIS A 249 -0.57 -9.72 16.17
C HIS A 249 0.50 -8.85 15.53
N GLU A 250 1.48 -8.47 16.33
CA GLU A 250 2.68 -7.74 15.87
C GLU A 250 3.94 -8.44 16.36
N ALA A 251 4.96 -8.42 15.53
CA ALA A 251 6.29 -8.79 15.97
C ALA A 251 6.87 -7.73 16.92
N ASN A 252 7.84 -8.13 17.74
CA ASN A 252 8.51 -7.21 18.65
C ASN A 252 9.32 -6.18 17.86
N ALA A 253 8.98 -4.89 17.98
CA ALA A 253 9.57 -3.79 17.24
C ALA A 253 11.08 -3.63 17.52
N VAL A 254 11.50 -3.84 18.77
CA VAL A 254 12.92 -3.76 19.15
C VAL A 254 13.71 -4.92 18.56
N ALA A 255 13.14 -6.13 18.56
CA ALA A 255 13.75 -7.29 17.94
C ALA A 255 13.91 -7.10 16.43
N LEU A 256 12.88 -6.56 15.74
CA LEU A 256 12.95 -6.24 14.31
C LEU A 256 14.01 -5.20 14.00
N ARG A 257 14.07 -4.12 14.78
CA ARG A 257 15.11 -3.10 14.66
C ARG A 257 16.51 -3.70 14.82
N ASN A 258 16.72 -4.51 15.83
CA ASN A 258 18.01 -5.14 16.07
C ASN A 258 18.39 -6.14 14.96
N ALA A 259 17.41 -6.89 14.44
CA ALA A 259 17.62 -7.79 13.32
C ALA A 259 18.00 -7.02 12.03
N ALA A 260 17.34 -5.88 11.77
CA ALA A 260 17.68 -5.00 10.65
C ALA A 260 19.12 -4.46 10.76
N LEU A 261 19.50 -3.95 11.92
CA LEU A 261 20.86 -3.47 12.18
C LEU A 261 21.92 -4.59 12.04
N ALA A 262 21.62 -5.80 12.55
CA ALA A 262 22.52 -6.94 12.40
C ALA A 262 22.68 -7.38 10.93
N ALA A 263 21.60 -7.36 10.15
CA ALA A 263 21.63 -7.67 8.73
C ALA A 263 22.43 -6.63 7.94
N GLU A 264 22.34 -5.35 8.29
CA GLU A 264 23.14 -4.29 7.68
C GLU A 264 24.63 -4.51 7.91
N VAL A 265 25.03 -4.83 9.15
CA VAL A 265 26.43 -5.17 9.47
C VAL A 265 26.88 -6.42 8.70
N ALA A 266 26.07 -7.46 8.64
CA ALA A 266 26.37 -8.68 7.92
C ALA A 266 26.57 -8.41 6.42
N THR A 267 25.69 -7.58 5.83
CA THR A 267 25.79 -7.18 4.41
C THR A 267 27.03 -6.34 4.13
N ALA A 268 27.38 -5.42 5.03
CA ALA A 268 28.59 -4.61 4.90
C ALA A 268 29.87 -5.45 4.92
N ASN A 269 29.84 -6.60 5.57
CA ASN A 269 30.97 -7.54 5.69
C ASN A 269 30.95 -8.68 4.66
N GLN A 270 29.92 -8.77 3.78
CA GLN A 270 29.89 -9.80 2.74
C GLN A 270 30.97 -9.55 1.69
N PRO A 271 31.62 -10.63 1.18
CA PRO A 271 32.57 -10.49 0.09
C PRO A 271 31.93 -9.83 -1.13
N THR A 272 32.58 -8.80 -1.63
CA THR A 272 32.15 -8.04 -2.81
C THR A 272 31.92 -8.94 -4.03
N GLU A 273 32.61 -10.08 -4.11
CA GLU A 273 32.49 -11.05 -5.20
C GLU A 273 31.10 -11.72 -5.29
N GLN A 274 30.46 -12.00 -4.15
CA GLN A 274 29.10 -12.57 -4.16
C GLN A 274 28.05 -11.55 -4.59
N ALA A 275 28.21 -10.29 -4.17
CA ALA A 275 27.36 -9.19 -4.63
C ALA A 275 27.55 -8.94 -6.14
N LEU A 276 28.76 -9.05 -6.65
CA LEU A 276 29.08 -8.90 -8.07
C LEU A 276 28.43 -10.00 -8.92
N LYS A 277 28.50 -11.26 -8.49
CA LYS A 277 27.84 -12.38 -9.19
C LYS A 277 26.32 -12.21 -9.24
N ALA A 278 25.69 -11.76 -8.15
CA ALA A 278 24.26 -11.51 -8.12
C ALA A 278 23.84 -10.38 -9.09
N LEU A 279 24.74 -9.44 -9.38
CA LEU A 279 24.50 -8.35 -10.33
C LEU A 279 24.60 -8.77 -11.79
N ASP A 280 25.49 -9.72 -12.11
CA ASP A 280 25.65 -10.26 -13.47
C ASP A 280 24.38 -10.98 -13.97
N GLU A 281 23.54 -11.42 -13.05
CA GLU A 281 22.24 -12.06 -13.36
C GLU A 281 21.13 -11.04 -13.65
N ILE A 282 21.38 -9.73 -13.43
CA ILE A 282 20.34 -8.69 -13.60
C ILE A 282 20.56 -7.97 -14.93
N PRO A 283 19.63 -8.10 -15.88
CA PRO A 283 19.73 -7.44 -17.17
C PRO A 283 19.83 -5.91 -17.03
N GLY A 284 20.88 -5.33 -17.60
CA GLY A 284 21.09 -3.88 -17.61
C GLY A 284 21.76 -3.30 -16.36
N ALA A 285 22.15 -4.12 -15.38
CA ALA A 285 22.95 -3.65 -14.26
C ALA A 285 24.40 -3.43 -14.68
N GLU A 286 24.94 -2.24 -14.43
CA GLU A 286 26.35 -1.88 -14.67
C GLU A 286 27.01 -1.44 -13.37
N ILE A 287 28.10 -2.08 -12.99
CA ILE A 287 28.84 -1.74 -11.78
C ILE A 287 29.63 -0.45 -12.05
N ARG A 288 29.42 0.58 -11.24
CA ARG A 288 30.13 1.87 -11.32
C ARG A 288 31.22 2.04 -10.31
N GLY A 289 31.15 1.36 -9.20
CA GLY A 289 32.18 1.42 -8.16
C GLY A 289 31.95 0.42 -7.05
N VAL A 290 33.03 0.08 -6.37
CA VAL A 290 33.06 -0.80 -5.20
C VAL A 290 33.86 -0.10 -4.11
N ALA A 291 33.20 0.25 -3.00
CA ALA A 291 33.89 0.86 -1.87
C ALA A 291 33.30 0.39 -0.55
N GLY A 292 34.13 -0.05 0.40
CA GLY A 292 33.70 -0.44 1.74
C GLY A 292 32.68 -1.59 1.78
N GLY A 293 32.80 -2.57 0.85
CA GLY A 293 31.84 -3.68 0.73
C GLY A 293 30.52 -3.33 0.05
N ARG A 294 30.36 -2.10 -0.42
CA ARG A 294 29.17 -1.61 -1.14
C ARG A 294 29.46 -1.53 -2.63
N VAL A 295 28.48 -1.93 -3.43
CA VAL A 295 28.56 -1.87 -4.88
C VAL A 295 27.60 -0.79 -5.37
N SER A 296 28.10 0.21 -6.06
CA SER A 296 27.25 1.17 -6.75
C SER A 296 26.94 0.68 -8.15
N VAL A 297 25.67 0.66 -8.53
CA VAL A 297 25.19 0.09 -9.78
C VAL A 297 24.43 1.15 -10.55
N ARG A 298 24.75 1.30 -11.83
CA ARG A 298 23.94 2.03 -12.80
C ARG A 298 23.04 1.07 -13.53
N PHE A 299 21.80 1.45 -13.78
CA PHE A 299 20.86 0.63 -14.54
C PHE A 299 20.71 1.17 -15.97
N ASN A 300 21.09 0.37 -16.94
CA ASN A 300 20.78 0.62 -18.34
C ASN A 300 19.33 0.17 -18.62
N LEU A 301 18.40 1.13 -18.61
CA LEU A 301 16.98 0.85 -18.79
C LEU A 301 16.62 0.29 -20.16
N ASP A 302 17.39 0.61 -21.20
CA ASP A 302 17.14 0.10 -22.55
C ASP A 302 17.55 -1.37 -22.65
N ALA A 303 18.69 -1.73 -22.05
CA ALA A 303 19.10 -3.13 -21.93
C ALA A 303 18.12 -3.95 -21.07
N ALA A 304 17.65 -3.38 -19.96
CA ALA A 304 16.64 -4.00 -19.10
C ALA A 304 15.30 -4.20 -19.82
N ARG A 305 14.85 -3.21 -20.59
CA ARG A 305 13.62 -3.31 -21.40
C ARG A 305 13.73 -4.35 -22.49
N LYS A 306 14.87 -4.40 -23.19
CA LYS A 306 15.13 -5.40 -24.22
C LYS A 306 15.13 -6.80 -23.64
N ALA A 307 15.84 -7.04 -22.54
CA ALA A 307 15.83 -8.32 -21.84
C ALA A 307 14.43 -8.71 -21.32
N SER A 308 13.63 -7.73 -20.87
CA SER A 308 12.25 -7.95 -20.45
C SER A 308 11.33 -8.35 -21.62
N ALA A 309 11.56 -7.81 -22.80
CA ALA A 309 10.78 -8.14 -24.00
C ALA A 309 11.15 -9.52 -24.58
N GLU A 310 12.38 -9.97 -24.35
CA GLU A 310 12.90 -11.25 -24.82
C GLU A 310 12.68 -12.41 -23.82
N ALA A 311 12.38 -12.09 -22.55
CA ALA A 311 12.14 -13.09 -21.51
C ALA A 311 10.71 -13.65 -21.57
N PRO A 312 10.50 -14.97 -21.42
CA PRO A 312 9.18 -15.53 -21.19
C PRO A 312 8.52 -14.88 -19.97
N HIS A 313 7.24 -14.60 -20.05
CA HIS A 313 6.53 -13.78 -19.04
C HIS A 313 6.62 -14.34 -17.60
N GLU A 314 6.70 -15.68 -17.46
CA GLU A 314 6.84 -16.33 -16.16
C GLU A 314 8.25 -16.22 -15.56
N ASP A 315 9.29 -16.32 -16.40
CA ASP A 315 10.68 -16.17 -15.96
C ASP A 315 11.03 -14.73 -15.60
N TYR A 316 10.35 -13.75 -16.23
CA TYR A 316 10.53 -12.34 -15.91
C TYR A 316 10.03 -12.02 -14.48
N VAL A 317 8.86 -12.54 -14.10
CA VAL A 317 8.32 -12.35 -12.74
C VAL A 317 9.25 -12.99 -11.70
N LYS A 318 9.75 -14.20 -11.93
CA LYS A 318 10.69 -14.87 -11.02
C LYS A 318 12.03 -14.14 -10.91
N LYS A 319 12.56 -13.63 -12.02
CA LYS A 319 13.79 -12.84 -12.03
C LYS A 319 13.63 -11.51 -11.31
N PHE A 320 12.44 -10.88 -11.41
CA PHE A 320 12.14 -9.65 -10.65
C PHE A 320 11.92 -9.91 -9.17
N GLU A 321 11.34 -11.02 -8.77
CA GLU A 321 11.28 -11.42 -7.37
C GLU A 321 12.67 -11.64 -6.78
N ALA A 322 13.59 -12.27 -7.52
CA ALA A 322 15.00 -12.39 -7.14
C ALA A 322 15.72 -11.03 -7.11
N SER A 323 15.35 -10.09 -8.00
CA SER A 323 15.94 -8.74 -8.08
C SER A 323 15.43 -7.80 -6.99
N ASP A 324 14.31 -8.12 -6.34
CA ASP A 324 13.86 -7.43 -5.14
C ASP A 324 14.94 -7.41 -4.04
N ASN A 325 15.90 -8.30 -4.14
CA ASN A 325 17.07 -8.34 -3.28
C ASN A 325 18.14 -7.27 -3.58
N LEU A 326 18.02 -6.45 -4.61
CA LEU A 326 19.03 -5.44 -4.99
C LEU A 326 18.52 -3.99 -4.88
N LYS A 327 17.32 -3.80 -4.38
CA LYS A 327 16.61 -2.53 -4.34
C LYS A 327 17.43 -1.37 -3.78
N TRP A 328 18.20 -1.59 -2.77
CA TRP A 328 18.89 -0.50 -2.06
C TRP A 328 20.34 -0.32 -2.49
N THR A 329 20.98 -1.30 -3.12
CA THR A 329 22.32 -1.09 -3.69
C THR A 329 22.34 0.00 -4.75
N LEU A 330 21.18 0.28 -5.35
CA LEU A 330 21.03 1.35 -6.34
C LEU A 330 20.90 2.74 -5.70
N SER A 331 20.52 2.81 -4.43
CA SER A 331 20.42 4.08 -3.68
C SER A 331 21.73 4.50 -3.04
N ASN A 332 22.72 3.61 -3.00
CA ASN A 332 24.02 3.88 -2.40
C ASN A 332 25.05 4.28 -3.48
N GLN A 333 24.82 5.41 -4.14
CA GLN A 333 25.95 6.11 -4.71
C GLN A 333 26.94 6.37 -3.57
N VAL A 334 28.24 6.13 -3.83
CA VAL A 334 29.30 6.63 -2.96
C VAL A 334 29.25 8.13 -3.07
N VAL A 335 28.55 8.73 -2.16
CA VAL A 335 28.37 10.14 -2.11
C VAL A 335 29.47 10.72 -1.29
N ALA A 336 30.01 11.82 -1.77
CA ALA A 336 30.74 12.78 -0.96
C ALA A 336 29.92 13.07 0.31
N ALA A 337 30.58 13.30 1.45
CA ALA A 337 30.04 13.36 2.81
C ALA A 337 28.79 14.23 3.07
N ASP A 338 28.17 14.80 2.03
CA ASP A 338 27.06 15.77 2.12
C ASP A 338 25.69 15.23 1.62
N GLU A 339 25.59 13.97 1.15
CA GLU A 339 24.29 13.47 0.67
C GLU A 339 23.39 12.95 1.78
N LYS A 340 22.22 13.54 1.81
CA LYS A 340 21.16 13.23 2.74
C LYS A 340 20.50 11.89 2.38
N PRO A 341 20.05 11.10 3.37
CA PRO A 341 19.27 9.89 3.15
C PRO A 341 18.05 10.16 2.26
N LEU A 342 17.68 9.20 1.42
CA LEU A 342 16.43 9.20 0.65
C LEU A 342 15.26 9.54 1.58
N GLY A 343 14.52 10.63 1.29
CA GLY A 343 13.44 11.14 2.15
C GLY A 343 13.63 12.59 2.62
N LYS A 344 14.79 13.21 2.39
CA LYS A 344 15.01 14.63 2.74
C LYS A 344 15.19 15.48 1.49
N ALA A 345 14.27 16.40 1.26
CA ALA A 345 14.44 17.44 0.27
C ALA A 345 15.68 18.28 0.61
N PRO A 346 16.50 18.68 -0.38
CA PRO A 346 17.57 19.66 -0.14
C PRO A 346 16.95 20.94 0.43
N ALA A 347 17.59 21.52 1.43
CA ALA A 347 17.16 22.81 1.95
C ALA A 347 17.15 23.84 0.80
N PRO A 348 16.13 24.72 0.70
CA PRO A 348 16.12 25.76 -0.32
C PRO A 348 17.39 26.61 -0.18
N ALA A 349 18.07 26.83 -1.29
CA ALA A 349 19.25 27.69 -1.33
C ALA A 349 18.89 29.06 -0.75
N ALA A 350 19.68 29.51 0.23
CA ALA A 350 19.49 30.82 0.82
C ALA A 350 19.61 31.88 -0.30
N THR A 351 18.57 32.65 -0.49
CA THR A 351 18.55 33.81 -1.38
C THR A 351 19.65 34.79 -0.90
N PRO A 352 20.56 35.23 -1.73
CA PRO A 352 21.55 36.23 -1.30
C PRO A 352 20.81 37.49 -0.89
N GLY A 353 20.96 37.86 0.37
CA GLY A 353 20.39 39.08 0.90
C GLY A 353 20.85 40.30 0.10
N ALA A 354 19.92 41.13 -0.31
CA ALA A 354 20.17 42.40 -0.91
C ALA A 354 21.07 43.23 0.01
N ALA A 355 22.26 43.54 -0.47
CA ALA A 355 23.16 44.47 0.21
C ALA A 355 22.50 45.87 0.22
N THR A 356 22.13 46.30 1.41
CA THR A 356 21.72 47.69 1.63
C THR A 356 22.95 48.55 1.53
N GLN A 357 23.00 49.38 0.52
CA GLN A 357 23.95 50.47 0.46
C GLN A 357 23.62 51.52 1.51
N ARG A 358 24.57 51.79 2.36
CA ARG A 358 24.93 53.11 2.90
C ARG A 358 26.41 53.15 3.18
#